data_dd581b6e48fcbe9049ba7d9822f7d0fe
#
_entry.id   dd581b6e48fcbe9049ba7d9822f7d0fe
#
_cell.length_a   1.000
_cell.length_b   1.000
_cell.length_c   1.000
_cell.angle_alpha   90.00
_cell.angle_beta   90.00
_cell.angle_gamma   90.00
#
_symmetry.space_group_name_H-M   'P 1'
#
loop_
_entity.id
_entity.type
_entity.pdbx_description
1 polymer ?
#
loop_
_entity_poly.entity_id
_entity_poly.type
_entity_poly.pdbx_seq_one_letter_code
_entity_poly.pdbx_strand_id
1 'polypeptide(L)'
;MASRILVTGGTGTLGRHVVSRLRDAGCDVRVLSRRSRAPGDGVEFMTGDLATGEGIEPAVEGAGTIVHCAGSAKGDEDKARNLVRAASRAGARHLVHLGRRRRPHPDR
;
A
#
# COMPACT_ATOMS: atom_id res chain seq x y z
N MET A 1 1.43 -2.12 -21.45
CA MET A 1 1.91 -2.89 -20.29
C MET A 1 1.19 -2.50 -19.03
N ALA A 2 0.78 -3.47 -18.25
CA ALA A 2 0.13 -3.19 -17.00
C ALA A 2 1.11 -2.51 -16.03
N SER A 3 0.67 -1.44 -15.42
CA SER A 3 1.46 -0.76 -14.40
C SER A 3 1.56 -1.65 -13.16
N ARG A 4 2.66 -1.51 -12.44
CA ARG A 4 2.83 -2.20 -11.19
C ARG A 4 1.89 -1.61 -10.15
N ILE A 5 1.35 -2.47 -9.31
CA ILE A 5 0.49 -2.06 -8.21
C ILE A 5 1.27 -2.21 -6.91
N LEU A 6 1.40 -1.11 -6.18
CA LEU A 6 2.01 -1.13 -4.87
C LEU A 6 0.92 -1.31 -3.83
N VAL A 7 1.09 -2.28 -2.94
CA VAL A 7 0.20 -2.48 -1.81
C VAL A 7 0.95 -2.15 -0.54
N THR A 8 0.43 -1.23 0.24
CA THR A 8 0.97 -0.92 1.57
C THR A 8 0.04 -1.52 2.62
N GLY A 9 0.61 -2.00 3.72
CA GLY A 9 -0.16 -2.76 4.70
C GLY A 9 -0.49 -4.16 4.21
N GLY A 10 0.24 -4.67 3.22
CA GLY A 10 -0.06 -5.95 2.58
C GLY A 10 0.17 -7.18 3.44
N THR A 11 0.78 -7.02 4.60
CA THR A 11 1.02 -8.14 5.52
C THR A 11 -0.07 -8.29 6.58
N GLY A 12 -0.98 -7.34 6.69
CA GLY A 12 -2.14 -7.46 7.56
C GLY A 12 -3.24 -8.31 6.95
N THR A 13 -4.32 -8.52 7.68
CA THR A 13 -5.41 -9.37 7.21
C THR A 13 -6.03 -8.87 5.91
N LEU A 14 -6.41 -7.60 5.89
CA LEU A 14 -6.99 -7.02 4.68
C LEU A 14 -5.97 -7.01 3.54
N GLY A 15 -4.75 -6.61 3.83
CA GLY A 15 -3.71 -6.51 2.81
C GLY A 15 -3.40 -7.85 2.16
N ARG A 16 -3.39 -8.92 2.92
CA ARG A 16 -3.14 -10.26 2.37
C ARG A 16 -4.22 -10.67 1.39
N HIS A 17 -5.47 -10.35 1.70
CA HIS A 17 -6.58 -10.63 0.78
C HIS A 17 -6.44 -9.82 -0.51
N VAL A 18 -6.09 -8.56 -0.38
CA VAL A 18 -5.91 -7.70 -1.55
C VAL A 18 -4.77 -8.21 -2.43
N VAL A 19 -3.63 -8.53 -1.83
CA VAL A 19 -2.48 -9.05 -2.57
C VAL A 19 -2.84 -10.34 -3.29
N SER A 20 -3.50 -11.26 -2.61
CA SER A 20 -3.90 -12.53 -3.18
C SER A 20 -4.82 -12.34 -4.40
N ARG A 21 -5.79 -11.45 -4.28
CA ARG A 21 -6.72 -11.17 -5.38
C ARG A 21 -6.03 -10.53 -6.58
N LEU A 22 -5.14 -9.59 -6.33
CA LEU A 22 -4.41 -8.94 -7.40
C LEU A 22 -3.48 -9.91 -8.11
N ARG A 23 -2.80 -10.74 -7.34
CA ARG A 23 -1.92 -11.77 -7.90
C ARG A 23 -2.71 -12.76 -8.76
N ASP A 24 -3.86 -13.22 -8.28
CA ASP A 24 -4.69 -14.15 -9.01
C ASP A 24 -5.22 -13.55 -10.31
N ALA A 25 -5.39 -12.24 -10.32
CA ALA A 25 -5.82 -11.51 -11.53
C ALA A 25 -4.67 -11.27 -12.51
N GLY A 26 -3.46 -11.72 -12.19
CA GLY A 26 -2.31 -11.55 -13.08
C GLY A 26 -1.64 -10.20 -12.98
N CYS A 27 -1.92 -9.43 -11.93
CA CYS A 27 -1.30 -8.13 -11.74
C CYS A 27 0.13 -8.25 -11.25
N ASP A 28 0.95 -7.27 -11.61
CA ASP A 28 2.31 -7.16 -11.10
C ASP A 28 2.23 -6.42 -9.75
N VAL A 29 2.44 -7.15 -8.67
CA VAL A 29 2.21 -6.65 -7.32
C VAL A 29 3.53 -6.45 -6.58
N ARG A 30 3.67 -5.29 -5.97
CA ARG A 30 4.77 -4.98 -5.05
C ARG A 30 4.16 -4.66 -3.69
N VAL A 31 4.77 -5.19 -2.62
CA VAL A 31 4.30 -4.97 -1.26
C VAL A 31 5.36 -4.21 -0.47
N LEU A 32 4.95 -3.13 0.18
CA LEU A 32 5.81 -2.42 1.12
C LEU A 32 5.63 -3.03 2.50
N SER A 33 6.73 -3.47 3.10
CA SER A 33 6.74 -4.11 4.40
C SER A 33 7.83 -3.49 5.26
N ARG A 34 7.59 -3.40 6.56
CA ARG A 34 8.62 -2.92 7.48
C ARG A 34 9.72 -3.94 7.67
N ARG A 35 9.45 -5.20 7.40
CA ARG A 35 10.42 -6.29 7.51
C ARG A 35 10.79 -6.80 6.15
N SER A 36 12.06 -7.15 5.99
CA SER A 36 12.53 -7.78 4.77
C SER A 36 11.86 -9.15 4.60
N ARG A 37 11.36 -9.40 3.41
CA ARG A 37 10.75 -10.69 3.08
C ARG A 37 11.27 -11.16 1.73
N ALA A 38 11.43 -12.47 1.61
CA ALA A 38 11.83 -13.05 0.34
C ALA A 38 10.68 -12.91 -0.67
N PRO A 39 10.99 -12.60 -1.93
CA PRO A 39 9.95 -12.58 -2.96
C PRO A 39 9.39 -13.98 -3.17
N GLY A 40 8.14 -14.05 -3.53
CA GLY A 40 7.51 -15.32 -3.80
C GLY A 40 6.16 -15.13 -4.47
N ASP A 41 5.72 -16.15 -5.18
CA ASP A 41 4.40 -16.20 -5.83
C ASP A 41 4.09 -14.98 -6.71
N GLY A 42 5.12 -14.44 -7.38
CA GLY A 42 4.92 -13.29 -8.26
C GLY A 42 4.76 -11.96 -7.55
N VAL A 43 5.11 -11.91 -6.28
CA VAL A 43 5.01 -10.69 -5.47
C VAL A 43 6.41 -10.22 -5.10
N GLU A 44 6.69 -8.95 -5.34
CA GLU A 44 7.93 -8.30 -4.93
C GLU A 44 7.72 -7.62 -3.59
N PHE A 45 8.66 -7.81 -2.67
CA PHE A 45 8.61 -7.12 -1.37
C PHE A 45 9.70 -6.07 -1.31
N MET A 46 9.33 -4.89 -0.83
CA MET A 46 10.28 -3.82 -0.55
C MET A 46 10.17 -3.42 0.90
N THR A 47 11.29 -3.08 1.49
CA THR A 47 11.35 -2.70 2.90
C THR A 47 11.21 -1.19 3.03
N GLY A 48 10.33 -0.75 3.91
CA GLY A 48 10.16 0.65 4.21
C GLY A 48 9.14 0.86 5.31
N ASP A 49 9.09 2.07 5.83
CA ASP A 49 8.20 2.42 6.92
C ASP A 49 7.46 3.70 6.60
N LEU A 50 6.14 3.60 6.47
CA LEU A 50 5.30 4.76 6.18
C LEU A 50 5.33 5.80 7.30
N ALA A 51 5.52 5.35 8.54
CA ALA A 51 5.51 6.26 9.67
C ALA A 51 6.72 7.20 9.64
N THR A 52 7.88 6.71 9.22
CA THR A 52 9.10 7.51 9.16
C THR A 52 9.34 8.09 7.77
N GLY A 53 8.70 7.54 6.76
CA GLY A 53 8.95 7.89 5.37
C GLY A 53 10.11 7.15 4.74
N GLU A 54 10.80 6.32 5.50
CA GLU A 54 11.96 5.60 5.00
C GLU A 54 11.55 4.53 4.00
N GLY A 55 12.23 4.49 2.85
CA GLY A 55 12.01 3.47 1.84
C GLY A 55 10.76 3.65 1.00
N ILE A 56 9.99 4.71 1.21
CA ILE A 56 8.73 4.90 0.47
C ILE A 56 9.00 5.28 -0.99
N GLU A 57 9.95 6.19 -1.21
CA GLU A 57 10.19 6.68 -2.58
C GLU A 57 10.55 5.57 -3.55
N PRO A 58 11.49 4.67 -3.22
CA PRO A 58 11.75 3.54 -4.12
C PRO A 58 10.54 2.62 -4.28
N ALA A 59 9.73 2.47 -3.24
CA ALA A 59 8.57 1.58 -3.30
C ALA A 59 7.50 2.09 -4.26
N VAL A 60 7.28 3.42 -4.30
CA VAL A 60 6.24 3.98 -5.20
C VAL A 60 6.74 4.16 -6.62
N GLU A 61 8.04 4.09 -6.84
CA GLU A 61 8.60 4.28 -8.16
C GLU A 61 8.10 3.22 -9.12
N GLY A 62 7.57 3.62 -10.24
CA GLY A 62 7.03 2.72 -11.24
C GLY A 62 5.65 2.16 -10.92
N ALA A 63 5.07 2.53 -9.79
CA ALA A 63 3.74 2.07 -9.43
C ALA A 63 2.70 3.05 -9.97
N GLY A 64 1.90 2.60 -10.93
CA GLY A 64 0.82 3.41 -11.47
C GLY A 64 -0.37 3.50 -10.53
N THR A 65 -0.58 2.46 -9.75
CA THR A 65 -1.66 2.38 -8.78
C THR A 65 -1.10 1.97 -7.44
N ILE A 66 -1.59 2.61 -6.38
CA ILE A 66 -1.20 2.30 -5.02
C ILE A 66 -2.45 1.97 -4.23
N VAL A 67 -2.43 0.82 -3.55
CA VAL A 67 -3.52 0.41 -2.67
C VAL A 67 -3.00 0.45 -1.24
N HIS A 68 -3.51 1.40 -0.47
CA HIS A 68 -3.12 1.57 0.92
C HIS A 68 -4.13 0.86 1.81
N CYS A 69 -3.71 -0.24 2.42
CA CYS A 69 -4.54 -1.01 3.34
C CYS A 69 -4.29 -0.51 4.76
N ALA A 70 -5.15 0.37 5.22
CA ALA A 70 -4.99 0.98 6.52
C ALA A 70 -5.55 0.09 7.62
N GLY A 71 -4.82 0.01 8.73
CA GLY A 71 -5.35 -0.56 9.95
C GLY A 71 -6.06 0.50 10.77
N SER A 72 -6.45 0.12 11.98
CA SER A 72 -7.07 1.04 12.93
C SER A 72 -6.06 1.65 13.90
N ALA A 73 -4.77 1.48 13.64
CA ALA A 73 -3.72 1.93 14.53
C ALA A 73 -3.55 3.44 14.51
N LYS A 74 -3.07 3.97 15.60
CA LYS A 74 -2.68 5.38 15.67
C LYS A 74 -1.59 5.66 14.64
N GLY A 75 -1.61 6.86 14.10
CA GLY A 75 -0.59 7.27 13.14
C GLY A 75 -0.94 6.97 11.69
N ASP A 76 -2.12 6.41 11.42
CA ASP A 76 -2.54 6.12 10.06
C ASP A 76 -2.62 7.39 9.20
N GLU A 77 -2.99 8.51 9.79
CA GLU A 77 -3.05 9.78 9.06
C GLU A 77 -1.67 10.21 8.59
N ASP A 78 -0.67 10.09 9.45
CA ASP A 78 0.70 10.45 9.09
C ASP A 78 1.24 9.50 8.02
N LYS A 79 0.94 8.22 8.17
CA LYS A 79 1.34 7.22 7.18
C LYS A 79 0.72 7.50 5.82
N ALA A 80 -0.57 7.79 5.81
CA ALA A 80 -1.27 8.10 4.57
C ALA A 80 -0.72 9.38 3.94
N ARG A 81 -0.43 10.39 4.75
CA ARG A 81 0.14 11.66 4.26
C ARG A 81 1.49 11.44 3.61
N ASN A 82 2.35 10.67 4.26
CA ASN A 82 3.68 10.36 3.72
C ASN A 82 3.55 9.61 2.41
N LEU A 83 2.63 8.67 2.33
CA LEU A 83 2.40 7.90 1.13
C LEU A 83 1.87 8.78 -0.02
N VAL A 84 0.89 9.63 0.26
CA VAL A 84 0.33 10.53 -0.75
C VAL A 84 1.42 11.44 -1.31
N ARG A 85 2.27 11.96 -0.44
CA ARG A 85 3.36 12.84 -0.85
C ARG A 85 4.33 12.11 -1.79
N ALA A 86 4.71 10.91 -1.43
CA ALA A 86 5.62 10.12 -2.27
C ALA A 86 4.96 9.70 -3.58
N ALA A 87 3.70 9.30 -3.54
CA ALA A 87 2.95 8.91 -4.72
C ALA A 87 2.83 10.08 -5.71
N SER A 88 2.58 11.27 -5.20
CA SER A 88 2.50 12.46 -6.02
C SER A 88 3.81 12.76 -6.73
N ARG A 89 4.92 12.63 -6.02
CA ARG A 89 6.25 12.84 -6.61
C ARG A 89 6.58 11.80 -7.67
N ALA A 90 6.13 10.57 -7.47
CA ALA A 90 6.38 9.47 -8.40
C ALA A 90 5.45 9.48 -9.61
N GLY A 91 4.43 10.33 -9.61
CA GLY A 91 3.47 10.39 -10.70
C GLY A 91 2.47 9.25 -10.73
N ALA A 92 2.18 8.66 -9.58
CA ALA A 92 1.15 7.63 -9.50
C ALA A 92 -0.20 8.19 -9.94
N ARG A 93 -0.94 7.39 -10.70
CA ARG A 93 -2.22 7.82 -11.28
C ARG A 93 -3.38 7.62 -10.33
N HIS A 94 -3.32 6.56 -9.55
CA HIS A 94 -4.42 6.20 -8.67
C HIS A 94 -3.90 5.82 -7.30
N LEU A 95 -4.56 6.33 -6.28
CA LEU A 95 -4.30 5.93 -4.90
C LEU A 95 -5.63 5.53 -4.29
N VAL A 96 -5.73 4.26 -3.93
CA VAL A 96 -6.94 3.69 -3.32
C VAL A 96 -6.66 3.45 -1.85
N HIS A 97 -7.52 3.97 -1.00
CA HIS A 97 -7.41 3.78 0.43
C HIS A 97 -8.47 2.77 0.87
N LEU A 98 -8.03 1.62 1.34
CA LEU A 98 -8.90 0.59 1.89
C LEU A 98 -8.64 0.48 3.38
N GLY A 99 -9.71 0.44 4.15
CA GLY A 99 -9.57 0.33 5.58
C GLY A 99 -10.90 0.05 6.23
N ARG A 100 -10.88 -0.06 7.55
CA ARG A 100 -12.11 -0.20 8.29
C ARG A 100 -12.94 1.06 8.11
N ARG A 101 -14.15 0.86 7.63
CA ARG A 101 -15.07 1.96 7.50
C ARG A 101 -15.53 2.39 8.88
N ARG A 102 -15.27 3.65 9.22
CA ARG A 102 -15.83 4.21 10.43
C ARG A 102 -17.33 4.35 10.26
N ARG A 103 -18.07 3.90 11.26
CA ARG A 103 -19.49 4.18 11.29
C ARG A 103 -19.70 5.68 11.43
N PRO A 104 -20.55 6.30 10.58
CA PRO A 104 -20.88 7.69 10.79
C PRO A 104 -21.58 7.83 12.15
N HIS A 105 -21.31 8.94 12.82
CA HIS A 105 -21.99 9.23 14.07
C HIS A 105 -23.46 9.46 13.80
N PRO A 106 -24.34 8.83 14.59
CA PRO A 106 -25.77 8.95 14.30
C PRO A 106 -26.35 10.34 14.52
N ASP A 107 -25.69 11.18 15.28
CA ASP A 107 -26.15 12.54 15.55
C ASP A 107 -25.49 13.60 14.68
N ARG A 108 -25.07 13.21 13.53
CA ARG A 108 -24.45 14.15 12.58
C ARG A 108 -25.04 14.09 11.23
#